data_bc0b0b743577c9f365c5b9706cf439e0
#
_entry.id   bc0b0b743577c9f365c5b9706cf439e0
#
_cell.length_a   1.000
_cell.length_b   1.000
_cell.length_c   1.000
_cell.angle_alpha   90.00
_cell.angle_beta   90.00
_cell.angle_gamma   90.00
#
_symmetry.space_group_name_H-M   'P 1'
#
loop_
_entity.id
_entity.type
_entity.pdbx_description
1 polymer ?
#
loop_
_entity_poly.entity_id
_entity_poly.type
_entity_poly.pdbx_seq_one_letter_code
_entity_poly.pdbx_strand_id
1 'polypeptide(L)'
;MGEKITKQRLKNYILLRRSVESQLERLARLKNAELIPAMKESDGSMRSPSVNSSKMENSIVRRLVYEDEIMPDVEAKLAEMEAIRAAINRLPDPQEAEVLRHRYIDCEGYRLTPWRDI
;
A
#
# COMPACT_ATOMS: atom_id res chain seq x y z
N MET A 1 10.79 -14.96 21.96
CA MET A 1 11.60 -15.43 20.85
C MET A 1 11.57 -14.46 19.71
N GLY A 2 12.74 -13.99 19.32
CA GLY A 2 12.82 -13.11 18.17
C GLY A 2 12.55 -13.88 16.87
N GLU A 3 11.81 -13.28 15.99
CA GLU A 3 11.60 -13.86 14.69
C GLU A 3 12.89 -13.81 13.89
N LYS A 4 13.29 -14.95 13.35
CA LYS A 4 14.48 -15.01 12.52
C LYS A 4 14.22 -14.41 11.16
N ILE A 5 15.15 -13.56 10.72
CA ILE A 5 15.13 -13.08 9.35
C ILE A 5 15.58 -14.22 8.44
N THR A 6 14.85 -14.46 7.38
CA THR A 6 15.20 -15.47 6.39
C THR A 6 15.22 -14.80 5.01
N LYS A 7 15.91 -15.46 4.07
CA LYS A 7 15.98 -14.97 2.70
C LYS A 7 14.57 -14.85 2.09
N GLN A 8 13.70 -15.80 2.43
CA GLN A 8 12.34 -15.78 1.93
C GLN A 8 11.56 -14.59 2.47
N ARG A 9 11.70 -14.26 3.75
CA ARG A 9 11.04 -13.10 4.34
C ARG A 9 11.55 -11.81 3.71
N LEU A 10 12.85 -11.71 3.46
CA LEU A 10 13.44 -10.55 2.81
C LEU A 10 12.88 -10.35 1.40
N LYS A 11 12.77 -11.44 0.64
CA LYS A 11 12.17 -11.38 -0.70
C LYS A 11 10.70 -11.00 -0.64
N ASN A 12 9.99 -11.51 0.35
CA ASN A 12 8.57 -11.20 0.54
C ASN A 12 8.32 -9.72 0.85
N TYR A 13 9.30 -9.03 1.41
CA TYR A 13 9.16 -7.61 1.72
C TYR A 13 8.74 -6.78 0.49
N ILE A 14 9.37 -7.03 -0.64
CA ILE A 14 9.03 -6.32 -1.88
C ILE A 14 7.60 -6.63 -2.31
N LEU A 15 7.19 -7.89 -2.20
CA LEU A 15 5.83 -8.30 -2.55
C LEU A 15 4.80 -7.67 -1.62
N LEU A 16 5.11 -7.62 -0.34
CA LEU A 16 4.24 -6.97 0.65
C LEU A 16 4.09 -5.47 0.36
N ARG A 17 5.21 -4.80 0.08
CA ARG A 17 5.20 -3.38 -0.27
C ARG A 17 4.35 -3.12 -1.49
N ARG A 18 4.55 -3.91 -2.54
CA ARG A 18 3.78 -3.78 -3.78
C ARG A 18 2.29 -3.97 -3.52
N SER A 19 1.93 -4.98 -2.74
CA SER A 19 0.53 -5.27 -2.43
C SER A 19 -0.12 -4.13 -1.66
N VAL A 20 0.56 -3.61 -0.62
CA VAL A 20 0.06 -2.50 0.18
C VAL A 20 -0.11 -1.24 -0.68
N GLU A 21 0.90 -0.90 -1.47
CA GLU A 21 0.84 0.27 -2.34
C GLU A 21 -0.30 0.16 -3.35
N SER A 22 -0.50 -1.03 -3.92
CA SER A 22 -1.59 -1.27 -4.87
C SER A 22 -2.96 -1.10 -4.21
N GLN A 23 -3.12 -1.64 -3.01
CA GLN A 23 -4.38 -1.53 -2.27
C GLN A 23 -4.69 -0.08 -1.89
N LEU A 24 -3.69 0.65 -1.42
CA LEU A 24 -3.87 2.05 -1.03
C LEU A 24 -4.10 2.96 -2.24
N GLU A 25 -3.45 2.66 -3.36
CA GLU A 25 -3.70 3.37 -4.63
C GLU A 25 -5.13 3.19 -5.09
N ARG A 26 -5.64 1.97 -5.04
CA ARG A 26 -7.02 1.71 -5.42
C ARG A 26 -7.99 2.44 -4.51
N LEU A 27 -7.70 2.47 -3.21
CA LEU A 27 -8.52 3.23 -2.26
C LEU A 27 -8.51 4.72 -2.60
N ALA A 28 -7.34 5.26 -2.93
CA ALA A 28 -7.21 6.66 -3.33
C ALA A 28 -8.03 6.96 -4.58
N ARG A 29 -8.03 6.06 -5.57
CA ARG A 29 -8.84 6.23 -6.78
C ARG A 29 -10.33 6.22 -6.46
N LEU A 30 -10.77 5.37 -5.55
CA LEU A 30 -12.18 5.34 -5.14
C LEU A 30 -12.57 6.62 -4.43
N LYS A 31 -11.69 7.17 -3.59
CA LYS A 31 -11.94 8.45 -2.93
C LYS A 31 -12.02 9.60 -3.94
N ASN A 32 -11.17 9.60 -4.95
CA ASN A 32 -11.20 10.61 -6.01
C ASN A 32 -12.47 10.49 -6.85
N ALA A 33 -12.97 9.29 -7.05
CA ALA A 33 -14.21 9.07 -7.79
C ALA A 33 -15.43 9.68 -7.10
N GLU A 34 -15.40 9.82 -5.78
CA GLU A 34 -16.47 10.49 -5.03
C GLU A 34 -16.54 11.97 -5.38
N LEU A 35 -15.42 12.60 -5.68
CA LEU A 35 -15.34 14.03 -5.97
C LEU A 35 -15.73 14.36 -7.42
N ILE A 36 -15.39 13.48 -8.35
CA ILE A 36 -15.61 13.71 -9.79
C ILE A 36 -17.08 13.96 -10.15
N PRO A 37 -18.06 13.16 -9.67
CA PRO A 37 -19.46 13.41 -9.99
C PRO A 37 -19.95 14.80 -9.54
N ALA A 38 -19.54 15.24 -8.36
CA ALA A 38 -19.93 16.54 -7.84
C ALA A 38 -19.37 17.67 -8.71
N MET A 39 -18.13 17.53 -9.18
CA MET A 39 -17.50 18.51 -10.05
C MET A 39 -18.19 18.59 -11.41
N LYS A 40 -18.57 17.45 -11.96
CA LYS A 40 -19.28 17.41 -13.26
C LYS A 40 -20.66 18.02 -13.17
N GLU A 41 -21.31 17.89 -12.03
CA GLU A 41 -22.65 18.45 -11.82
C GLU A 41 -22.64 19.96 -11.82
N SER A 42 -21.54 20.58 -11.45
CA SER A 42 -21.40 22.02 -11.45
C SER A 42 -21.43 22.63 -12.85
N ASP A 43 -21.36 21.83 -13.89
CA ASP A 43 -21.40 22.29 -15.29
C ASP A 43 -22.81 22.63 -15.77
N GLY A 44 -23.78 22.64 -14.87
CA GLY A 44 -25.12 23.07 -15.21
C GLY A 44 -25.96 22.04 -15.95
N SER A 45 -25.61 20.79 -15.88
CA SER A 45 -26.43 19.75 -16.49
C SER A 45 -27.75 19.63 -15.74
N MET A 46 -28.81 19.50 -16.50
CA MET A 46 -30.20 19.49 -16.00
C MET A 46 -30.61 18.13 -15.42
N ARG A 47 -29.71 17.48 -14.74
CA ARG A 47 -30.01 16.18 -14.16
C ARG A 47 -30.76 16.30 -12.84
N SER A 48 -31.64 15.35 -12.62
CA SER A 48 -32.39 15.26 -11.37
C SER A 48 -31.44 15.09 -10.18
N PRO A 49 -31.62 15.87 -9.10
CA PRO A 49 -30.77 15.73 -7.91
C PRO A 49 -30.78 14.33 -7.32
N SER A 50 -31.90 13.61 -7.42
CA SER A 50 -32.00 12.25 -6.86
C SER A 50 -31.08 11.25 -7.56
N VAL A 51 -30.89 11.38 -8.88
CA VAL A 51 -29.98 10.54 -9.65
C VAL A 51 -28.52 10.78 -9.23
N ASN A 52 -28.17 12.04 -9.07
CA ASN A 52 -26.82 12.43 -8.68
C ASN A 52 -26.49 11.98 -7.24
N SER A 53 -27.45 12.13 -6.34
CA SER A 53 -27.30 11.68 -4.96
C SER A 53 -27.09 10.17 -4.89
N SER A 54 -27.82 9.41 -5.72
CA SER A 54 -27.70 7.96 -5.75
C SER A 54 -26.31 7.52 -6.23
N LYS A 55 -25.75 8.21 -7.23
CA LYS A 55 -24.39 7.90 -7.72
C LYS A 55 -23.33 8.22 -6.69
N MET A 56 -23.46 9.35 -6.00
CA MET A 56 -22.54 9.72 -4.92
C MET A 56 -22.62 8.72 -3.78
N GLU A 57 -23.82 8.36 -3.40
CA GLU A 57 -24.06 7.38 -2.34
C GLU A 57 -23.42 6.04 -2.67
N ASN A 58 -23.60 5.57 -3.91
CA ASN A 58 -23.01 4.32 -4.38
C ASN A 58 -21.49 4.38 -4.38
N SER A 59 -20.91 5.51 -4.76
CA SER A 59 -19.47 5.71 -4.74
C SER A 59 -18.91 5.66 -3.31
N ILE A 60 -19.60 6.31 -2.39
CA ILE A 60 -19.21 6.31 -0.98
C ILE A 60 -19.29 4.91 -0.38
N VAL A 61 -20.40 4.21 -0.63
CA VAL A 61 -20.58 2.85 -0.13
C VAL A 61 -19.50 1.92 -0.69
N ARG A 62 -19.19 2.02 -1.98
CA ARG A 62 -18.16 1.22 -2.63
C ARG A 62 -16.79 1.45 -1.97
N ARG A 63 -16.46 2.71 -1.71
CA ARG A 63 -15.19 3.04 -1.05
C ARG A 63 -15.16 2.50 0.37
N LEU A 64 -16.23 2.66 1.13
CA LEU A 64 -16.29 2.18 2.52
C LEU A 64 -16.19 0.66 2.61
N VAL A 65 -16.88 -0.05 1.71
CA VAL A 65 -16.80 -1.52 1.66
C VAL A 65 -15.37 -1.98 1.35
N TYR A 66 -14.75 -1.37 0.36
CA TYR A 66 -13.38 -1.72 -0.01
C TYR A 66 -12.41 -1.43 1.14
N GLU A 67 -12.55 -0.26 1.77
CA GLU A 67 -11.71 0.14 2.90
C GLU A 67 -11.82 -0.87 4.05
N ASP A 68 -13.05 -1.26 4.41
CA ASP A 68 -13.27 -2.23 5.47
C ASP A 68 -12.67 -3.59 5.14
N GLU A 69 -12.67 -3.98 3.87
CA GLU A 69 -12.10 -5.26 3.45
C GLU A 69 -10.58 -5.26 3.48
N ILE A 70 -9.95 -4.16 3.05
CA ILE A 70 -8.50 -4.15 2.91
C ILE A 70 -7.74 -3.74 4.16
N MET A 71 -8.35 -2.93 5.05
CA MET A 71 -7.59 -2.39 6.19
C MET A 71 -6.97 -3.45 7.10
N PRO A 72 -7.70 -4.49 7.51
CA PRO A 72 -7.05 -5.54 8.31
C PRO A 72 -5.89 -6.21 7.58
N ASP A 73 -6.02 -6.44 6.29
CA ASP A 73 -4.98 -7.04 5.47
C ASP A 73 -3.77 -6.11 5.32
N VAL A 74 -4.03 -4.83 5.06
CA VAL A 74 -2.98 -3.82 4.96
C VAL A 74 -2.22 -3.70 6.29
N GLU A 75 -2.94 -3.67 7.40
CA GLU A 75 -2.32 -3.61 8.72
C GLU A 75 -1.43 -4.81 9.01
N ALA A 76 -1.90 -6.02 8.66
CA ALA A 76 -1.12 -7.23 8.82
C ALA A 76 0.16 -7.20 7.97
N LYS A 77 0.06 -6.73 6.74
CA LYS A 77 1.21 -6.60 5.84
C LYS A 77 2.21 -5.56 6.34
N LEU A 78 1.72 -4.42 6.81
CA LEU A 78 2.57 -3.38 7.37
C LEU A 78 3.30 -3.87 8.62
N ALA A 79 2.63 -4.67 9.46
CA ALA A 79 3.24 -5.24 10.65
C ALA A 79 4.38 -6.20 10.28
N GLU A 80 4.19 -7.03 9.25
CA GLU A 80 5.24 -7.94 8.79
C GLU A 80 6.41 -7.16 8.20
N MET A 81 6.14 -6.11 7.41
CA MET A 81 7.18 -5.25 6.86
C MET A 81 8.00 -4.60 7.98
N GLU A 82 7.34 -4.12 9.02
CA GLU A 82 8.00 -3.53 10.17
C GLU A 82 8.85 -4.56 10.92
N ALA A 83 8.34 -5.78 11.07
CA ALA A 83 9.08 -6.86 11.71
C ALA A 83 10.35 -7.19 10.93
N ILE A 84 10.29 -7.19 9.62
CA ILE A 84 11.45 -7.43 8.76
C ILE A 84 12.49 -6.32 8.94
N ARG A 85 12.05 -5.06 8.90
CA ARG A 85 12.96 -3.92 9.11
C ARG A 85 13.60 -3.96 10.50
N ALA A 86 12.81 -4.27 11.51
CA ALA A 86 13.31 -4.37 12.87
C ALA A 86 14.35 -5.48 13.02
N ALA A 87 14.11 -6.63 12.36
CA ALA A 87 15.06 -7.74 12.40
C ALA A 87 16.39 -7.36 11.76
N ILE A 88 16.36 -6.64 10.64
CA ILE A 88 17.58 -6.14 10.00
C ILE A 88 18.33 -5.19 10.93
N ASN A 89 17.60 -4.28 11.58
CA ASN A 89 18.21 -3.29 12.48
C ASN A 89 18.81 -3.90 13.73
N ARG A 90 18.43 -5.12 14.07
CA ARG A 90 18.97 -5.86 15.23
C ARG A 90 20.22 -6.66 14.92
N LEU A 91 20.64 -6.70 13.66
CA LEU A 91 21.85 -7.43 13.29
C LEU A 91 23.07 -6.82 13.99
N PRO A 92 23.96 -7.67 14.54
CA PRO A 92 25.15 -7.19 15.26
C PRO A 92 26.09 -6.39 14.39
N ASP A 93 26.21 -6.77 13.11
CA ASP A 93 27.13 -6.12 12.18
C ASP A 93 26.41 -5.00 11.41
N PRO A 94 26.78 -3.72 11.61
CA PRO A 94 26.15 -2.62 10.90
C PRO A 94 26.30 -2.72 9.38
N GLN A 95 27.40 -3.30 8.89
CA GLN A 95 27.62 -3.45 7.45
C GLN A 95 26.65 -4.46 6.85
N GLU A 96 26.41 -5.56 7.55
CA GLU A 96 25.44 -6.55 7.10
C GLU A 96 24.03 -5.95 7.05
N ALA A 97 23.66 -5.18 8.06
CA ALA A 97 22.37 -4.51 8.10
C ALA A 97 22.23 -3.52 6.94
N GLU A 98 23.29 -2.76 6.65
CA GLU A 98 23.32 -1.80 5.55
C GLU A 98 23.15 -2.48 4.21
N VAL A 99 23.86 -3.59 3.99
CA VAL A 99 23.78 -4.37 2.75
C VAL A 99 22.37 -4.90 2.52
N LEU A 100 21.77 -5.46 3.57
CA LEU A 100 20.42 -6.02 3.47
C LEU A 100 19.39 -4.92 3.22
N ARG A 101 19.51 -3.78 3.89
CA ARG A 101 18.60 -2.65 3.63
C ARG A 101 18.71 -2.18 2.20
N HIS A 102 19.92 -2.02 1.71
CA HIS A 102 20.13 -1.54 0.34
C HIS A 102 19.55 -2.48 -0.69
N ARG A 103 19.74 -3.79 -0.48
CA ARG A 103 19.27 -4.78 -1.45
C ARG A 103 17.76 -5.00 -1.41
N TYR A 104 17.16 -5.07 -0.22
CA TYR A 104 15.78 -5.53 -0.08
C TYR A 104 14.79 -4.44 0.33
N ILE A 105 15.23 -3.42 1.04
CA ILE A 105 14.32 -2.39 1.57
C ILE A 105 14.35 -1.12 0.71
N ASP A 106 15.51 -0.59 0.43
CA ASP A 106 15.69 0.69 -0.27
C ASP A 106 15.84 0.52 -1.79
N CYS A 107 15.43 -0.62 -2.31
CA CYS A 107 15.51 -0.88 -3.74
C CYS A 107 14.44 -0.09 -4.49
N GLU A 108 14.76 0.31 -5.71
CA GLU A 108 13.84 1.03 -6.57
C GLU A 108 12.86 0.08 -7.25
N GLY A 109 11.63 0.55 -7.40
CA GLY A 109 10.57 -0.25 -7.99
C GLY A 109 10.32 -1.50 -7.16
N TYR A 110 10.06 -2.61 -7.81
CA TYR A 110 9.79 -3.89 -7.13
C TYR A 110 10.85 -4.94 -7.49
N ARG A 111 12.08 -4.48 -7.65
CA ARG A 111 13.22 -5.32 -8.00
C ARG A 111 14.29 -5.21 -6.92
N LEU A 112 14.97 -6.32 -6.66
CA LEU A 112 16.12 -6.31 -5.77
C LEU A 112 17.24 -5.49 -6.39
N THR A 113 17.89 -4.68 -5.56
CA THR A 113 19.08 -3.93 -6.01
C THR A 113 20.17 -4.92 -6.37
N PRO A 114 20.76 -4.84 -7.58
CA PRO A 114 21.82 -5.76 -7.95
C PRO A 114 23.02 -5.68 -7.00
N TRP A 115 23.65 -6.81 -6.75
CA TRP A 115 24.79 -6.87 -5.84
C TRP A 115 25.92 -5.93 -6.25
N ARG A 116 26.09 -5.72 -7.55
CA ARG A 116 27.14 -4.83 -8.08
C ARG A 116 26.90 -3.35 -7.72
N ASP A 117 25.68 -2.97 -7.36
CA ASP A 117 25.30 -1.60 -7.04
C ASP A 117 25.32 -1.33 -5.52
N ILE A 118 25.74 -2.33 -4.75
CA ILE A 118 25.78 -2.21 -3.29
C ILE A 118 27.18 -1.86 -2.76
#